data_3ad68a4f86183b93025d55b4a0474db1
#
_entry.id   3ad68a4f86183b93025d55b4a0474db1
#
_cell.length_a   1.000
_cell.length_b   1.000
_cell.length_c   1.000
_cell.angle_alpha   90.00
_cell.angle_beta   90.00
_cell.angle_gamma   90.00
#
_symmetry.space_group_name_H-M   'P 1'
#
loop_
_entity.id
_entity.type
_entity.pdbx_description
1 polymer ?
#
loop_
_entity_poly.entity_id
_entity_poly.type
_entity_poly.pdbx_seq_one_letter_code
_entity_poly.pdbx_strand_id
1 'polypeptide(L)' 'MLMPDNIRPKNSIYYNGALVLKVLQETKEQELLELYQVVLEEVKMSFSVYILCLDWLYLINVAKLKKEKVILCS' A
#
# COMPACT_ATOMS: atom_id res chain seq x y z
N MET A 1 -8.45 -5.36 -23.51
CA MET A 1 -7.59 -6.29 -22.82
C MET A 1 -8.42 -7.27 -22.01
N LEU A 2 -7.99 -8.49 -22.02
CA LEU A 2 -8.70 -9.51 -21.26
C LEU A 2 -8.23 -9.53 -19.84
N MET A 3 -9.15 -9.49 -18.93
CA MET A 3 -8.86 -9.69 -17.52
C MET A 3 -8.75 -11.17 -17.26
N PRO A 4 -7.61 -11.63 -16.76
CA PRO A 4 -7.52 -13.02 -16.35
C PRO A 4 -8.56 -13.30 -15.26
N ASP A 5 -9.13 -14.48 -15.29
CA ASP A 5 -10.16 -14.82 -14.33
C ASP A 5 -9.66 -14.81 -12.91
N ASN A 6 -8.34 -14.94 -12.72
CA ASN A 6 -7.78 -14.99 -11.38
C ASN A 6 -7.42 -13.62 -10.83
N ILE A 7 -7.68 -12.55 -11.57
CA ILE A 7 -7.49 -11.21 -11.04
C ILE A 7 -8.75 -10.82 -10.30
N ARG A 8 -8.60 -10.62 -9.01
CA ARG A 8 -9.71 -10.25 -8.14
C ARG A 8 -9.39 -8.92 -7.49
N PRO A 9 -10.41 -8.12 -7.14
CA PRO A 9 -10.14 -6.82 -6.50
C PRO A 9 -9.20 -6.93 -5.31
N LYS A 10 -9.38 -7.92 -4.46
CA LYS A 10 -8.58 -8.03 -3.26
C LYS A 10 -7.13 -8.44 -3.54
N ASN A 11 -6.83 -8.87 -4.77
CA ASN A 11 -5.45 -9.20 -5.17
C ASN A 11 -4.86 -8.15 -6.09
N SER A 12 -5.62 -7.10 -6.40
CA SER A 12 -5.17 -6.05 -7.30
C SER A 12 -4.26 -5.09 -6.56
N ILE A 13 -3.18 -4.68 -7.22
CA ILE A 13 -2.32 -3.64 -6.67
C ILE A 13 -3.09 -2.34 -6.51
N TYR A 14 -3.99 -2.04 -7.44
CA TYR A 14 -4.80 -0.84 -7.33
C TYR A 14 -5.70 -0.87 -6.11
N TYR A 15 -6.38 -1.99 -5.90
CA TYR A 15 -7.29 -2.13 -4.79
C TYR A 15 -6.54 -2.10 -3.46
N ASN A 16 -5.50 -2.92 -3.36
CA ASN A 16 -4.72 -3.01 -2.14
C ASN A 16 -3.92 -1.73 -1.89
N GLY A 17 -3.43 -1.11 -2.96
CA GLY A 17 -2.73 0.15 -2.83
C GLY A 17 -3.63 1.25 -2.30
N ALA A 18 -4.89 1.25 -2.72
CA ALA A 18 -5.85 2.23 -2.22
C ALA A 18 -6.09 2.04 -0.72
N LEU A 19 -6.11 0.79 -0.26
CA LEU A 19 -6.27 0.51 1.17
C LEU A 19 -5.05 0.98 1.97
N VAL A 20 -3.85 0.72 1.46
CA VAL A 20 -2.64 1.20 2.11
C VAL A 20 -2.63 2.72 2.16
N LEU A 21 -3.01 3.35 1.05
CA LEU A 21 -3.07 4.81 1.00
C LEU A 21 -4.07 5.36 2.00
N LYS A 22 -5.22 4.71 2.14
CA LYS A 22 -6.23 5.14 3.09
C LYS A 22 -5.68 5.15 4.51
N VAL A 23 -4.97 4.09 4.88
CA VAL A 23 -4.36 4.02 6.21
C VAL A 23 -3.30 5.10 6.37
N LEU A 24 -2.46 5.29 5.35
CA LEU A 24 -1.41 6.29 5.41
C LEU A 24 -1.98 7.71 5.51
N GLN A 25 -3.11 7.96 4.87
CA GLN A 25 -3.74 9.27 4.95
C GLN A 25 -4.15 9.65 6.36
N GLU A 26 -4.41 8.66 7.19
CA GLU A 26 -4.79 8.92 8.58
C GLU A 26 -3.60 9.32 9.44
N THR A 27 -2.42 8.80 9.14
CA THR A 27 -1.23 9.05 9.94
C THR A 27 -0.28 10.05 9.30
N LYS A 28 -0.34 10.25 7.98
CA LYS A 28 0.51 11.12 7.18
C LYS A 28 1.92 10.57 7.00
N GLU A 29 2.50 9.98 8.01
CA GLU A 29 3.76 9.27 7.91
C GLU A 29 3.78 8.19 8.97
N GLN A 30 4.47 7.11 8.68
CA GLN A 30 4.56 6.00 9.61
C GLN A 30 5.73 5.11 9.20
N GLU A 31 6.39 4.49 10.18
CA GLU A 31 7.43 3.54 9.88
C GLU A 31 6.87 2.41 9.02
N LEU A 32 7.69 1.93 8.07
CA LEU A 32 7.23 0.96 7.08
C LEU A 32 6.60 -0.29 7.72
N LEU A 33 7.25 -0.83 8.75
CA LEU A 33 6.75 -2.05 9.37
C LEU A 33 5.52 -1.79 10.25
N GLU A 34 5.47 -0.63 10.89
CA GLU A 34 4.30 -0.27 11.68
C GLU A 34 3.09 -0.08 10.78
N LEU A 35 3.30 0.55 9.62
CA LEU A 35 2.23 0.73 8.66
C LEU A 35 1.73 -0.63 8.19
N TYR A 36 2.64 -1.57 7.96
CA TYR A 36 2.25 -2.91 7.55
C TYR A 36 1.37 -3.58 8.61
N GLN A 37 1.71 -3.41 9.88
CA GLN A 37 0.91 -4.03 10.94
C GLN A 37 -0.51 -3.50 10.94
N VAL A 38 -0.68 -2.19 10.73
CA VAL A 38 -2.01 -1.62 10.67
C VAL A 38 -2.76 -2.13 9.45
N VAL A 39 -2.09 -2.17 8.30
CA VAL A 39 -2.70 -2.66 7.07
C VAL A 39 -3.08 -4.14 7.23
N LEU A 40 -2.22 -4.92 7.86
CA LEU A 40 -2.48 -6.34 8.06
C LEU A 40 -3.73 -6.57 8.90
N GLU A 41 -3.96 -5.73 9.91
CA GLU A 41 -5.15 -5.82 10.74
C GLU A 41 -6.40 -5.48 9.94
N GLU A 42 -6.27 -4.55 8.99
CA GLU A 42 -7.41 -4.11 8.20
C GLU A 42 -7.74 -5.09 7.08
N VAL A 43 -6.73 -5.58 6.36
CA VAL A 43 -6.98 -6.33 5.13
C VAL A 43 -6.19 -7.62 5.00
N LYS A 44 -5.37 -7.96 5.95
CA LYS A 44 -4.61 -9.23 5.97
C LYS A 44 -3.84 -9.46 4.68
N MET A 45 -3.20 -8.42 4.21
CA MET A 45 -2.41 -8.45 3.00
C MET A 45 -1.04 -9.07 3.29
N SER A 46 -0.53 -9.89 2.36
CA SER A 46 0.81 -10.44 2.55
C SER A 46 1.86 -9.33 2.45
N PHE A 47 3.02 -9.57 3.05
CA PHE A 47 4.08 -8.57 3.03
C PHE A 47 4.55 -8.26 1.61
N SER A 48 4.64 -9.28 0.76
CA SER A 48 5.09 -9.05 -0.61
C SER A 48 4.10 -8.19 -1.39
N VAL A 49 2.81 -8.41 -1.19
CA VAL A 49 1.80 -7.56 -1.84
C VAL A 49 1.88 -6.14 -1.29
N TYR A 50 2.08 -6.01 0.01
CA TYR A 50 2.22 -4.71 0.64
C TYR A 50 3.39 -3.92 0.04
N ILE A 51 4.54 -4.58 -0.14
CA ILE A 51 5.70 -3.92 -0.72
C ILE A 51 5.43 -3.50 -2.16
N LEU A 52 4.75 -4.36 -2.94
CA LEU A 52 4.38 -3.99 -4.30
C LEU A 52 3.45 -2.77 -4.32
N CYS A 53 2.53 -2.70 -3.37
CA CYS A 53 1.64 -1.56 -3.27
C CYS A 53 2.41 -0.29 -2.95
N LEU A 54 3.37 -0.37 -2.04
CA LEU A 54 4.19 0.79 -1.70
C LEU A 54 5.00 1.24 -2.91
N ASP A 55 5.61 0.30 -3.64
CA ASP A 55 6.37 0.65 -4.84
C ASP A 55 5.49 1.40 -5.82
N TRP A 56 4.27 0.95 -5.99
CA TRP A 56 3.34 1.62 -6.90
C TRP A 56 3.02 3.03 -6.41
N LEU A 57 2.79 3.19 -5.13
CA LEU A 57 2.51 4.51 -4.57
C LEU A 57 3.71 5.45 -4.73
N TYR A 58 4.92 4.92 -4.62
CA TYR A 58 6.13 5.73 -4.85
C TYR A 58 6.21 6.14 -6.32
N LEU A 59 5.92 5.22 -7.24
CA LEU A 59 6.01 5.51 -8.66
C LEU A 59 5.04 6.59 -9.11
N ILE A 60 3.87 6.66 -8.50
CA ILE A 60 2.89 7.68 -8.85
C ILE A 60 3.02 8.94 -7.98
N ASN A 61 4.06 8.99 -7.16
CA ASN A 61 4.39 10.16 -6.35
C ASN A 61 3.34 10.51 -5.30
N VAL A 62 2.62 9.49 -4.82
CA VAL A 62 1.64 9.68 -3.76
C VAL A 62 2.29 9.49 -2.40
N ALA A 63 3.36 8.70 -2.34
CA ALA A 63 4.10 8.46 -1.11
C ALA A 63 5.58 8.42 -1.42
N LYS A 64 6.38 8.50 -0.37
CA LYS A 64 7.83 8.36 -0.50
C LYS A 64 8.38 7.67 0.74
N LEU A 65 9.54 7.06 0.58
CA LEU A 65 10.23 6.40 1.68
C LEU A 65 11.42 7.25 2.09
N LYS A 66 11.51 7.54 3.38
CA LYS A 66 12.64 8.30 3.92
C LYS A 66 12.95 7.79 5.30
N LYS A 67 14.18 7.32 5.48
CA LYS A 67 14.65 6.81 6.76
C LYS A 67 13.68 5.77 7.33
N GLU A 68 13.28 4.82 6.49
CA GLU A 68 12.38 3.72 6.84
C GLU A 68 10.97 4.17 7.19
N LYS A 69 10.62 5.41 6.92
CA LYS A 69 9.27 5.90 7.11
C LYS A 69 8.59 6.11 5.77
N VAL A 70 7.36 5.67 5.68
CA VAL A 70 6.52 5.93 4.51
C VAL A 70 5.81 7.25 4.78
N ILE A 71 6.00 8.20 3.88
CA ILE A 71 5.49 9.55 4.06
C ILE A 71 4.53 9.87 2.94
N LEU A 72 3.35 10.35 3.31
CA LEU A 72 2.36 10.76 2.32
C LEU A 72 2.83 12.05 1.66
N CYS A 73 2.85 12.06 0.33
CA CYS A 73 3.13 13.27 -0.43
C CYS A 73 1.84 14.04 -0.59
N SER A 74 1.86 15.27 -0.16
CA SER A 74 0.65 16.10 -0.24
C SER A 74 0.80 17.20 -1.25
#